data_208d7a8b1b36c46e72f51b2304bf579a
#
_entry.id   208d7a8b1b36c46e72f51b2304bf579a
#
_cell.length_a   1.000
_cell.length_b   1.000
_cell.length_c   1.000
_cell.angle_alpha   90.00
_cell.angle_beta   90.00
_cell.angle_gamma   90.00
#
_symmetry.space_group_name_H-M   'P 1'
#
loop_
_entity.id
_entity.type
_entity.pdbx_description
1 polymer ?
#
loop_
_entity_poly.entity_id
_entity_poly.type
_entity_poly.pdbx_seq_one_letter_code
_entity_poly.pdbx_strand_id
1 'polypeptide(L)'
;MNDLHEMAANSREAAWTLAASSLETRNAALLRMAETLENHQADIFAANAADIHQAEADGLAAPLLGRLKFREEKLRAVTDGLRALADLPDPIGATTMTHEITPGLKMYRVTCPIGVIGVIFESRPDALVQIASLALKSGNAVLLKGGREAERTNAALCDALREAAADVGLPADFAQLLHSREDVAAMLKEDALIDLIIPRGSKEFVRYIMDNSRIPVLGHSDGICHVYVDKAADVEMAVSIAVDSKAQNVAVCNACETLLVHRDIAADFLPKLLPAMREKHVRLLGDEATRAIIPVEAATEEDWRTEYLDYVLSIRVVDSLEAAIAHINRYGSHHTDCIVTRDDAAAKEFLTRVDSAGVYRNVSTRFADGFVYGFGAEVGIATGKLHARGPMGLDGLTTYKYKLLGDGQLMAEMKSGQRAYTHLVLHEDCPL
;
A
#
# COMPACT_ATOMS: atom_id res chain seq x y z
N MET A 1 -16.26 -25.19 17.67
CA MET A 1 -16.18 -24.55 16.34
C MET A 1 -15.34 -23.32 16.52
N ASN A 2 -14.43 -23.05 15.63
CA ASN A 2 -13.38 -22.07 15.87
C ASN A 2 -13.99 -20.69 16.08
N ASP A 3 -13.59 -20.04 17.14
CA ASP A 3 -13.82 -18.61 17.43
C ASP A 3 -13.63 -17.73 16.17
N LEU A 4 -12.62 -18.03 15.34
CA LEU A 4 -12.34 -17.32 14.08
C LEU A 4 -13.47 -17.41 13.03
N HIS A 5 -14.09 -18.56 12.84
CA HIS A 5 -15.19 -18.68 11.87
C HIS A 5 -16.37 -17.80 12.26
N GLU A 6 -16.69 -17.74 13.55
CA GLU A 6 -17.73 -16.85 14.09
C GLU A 6 -17.33 -15.37 13.95
N MET A 7 -16.08 -15.03 14.25
CA MET A 7 -15.55 -13.68 14.02
C MET A 7 -15.64 -13.27 12.54
N ALA A 8 -15.26 -14.14 11.62
CA ALA A 8 -15.34 -13.88 10.19
C ALA A 8 -16.80 -13.73 9.71
N ALA A 9 -17.73 -14.55 10.23
CA ALA A 9 -19.15 -14.43 9.93
C ALA A 9 -19.73 -13.10 10.44
N ASN A 10 -19.41 -12.69 11.68
CA ASN A 10 -19.83 -11.40 12.23
C ASN A 10 -19.24 -10.23 11.45
N SER A 11 -17.97 -10.32 11.01
CA SER A 11 -17.37 -9.31 10.15
C SER A 11 -18.04 -9.24 8.76
N ARG A 12 -18.52 -10.38 8.22
CA ARG A 12 -19.28 -10.42 6.96
C ARG A 12 -20.61 -9.68 7.09
N GLU A 13 -21.36 -9.89 8.17
CA GLU A 13 -22.59 -9.15 8.46
C GLU A 13 -22.32 -7.65 8.66
N ALA A 14 -21.25 -7.32 9.37
CA ALA A 14 -20.80 -5.94 9.53
C ALA A 14 -20.45 -5.28 8.20
N ALA A 15 -19.77 -5.99 7.30
CA ALA A 15 -19.41 -5.48 5.97
C ALA A 15 -20.64 -5.15 5.13
N TRP A 16 -21.71 -5.97 5.17
CA TRP A 16 -22.95 -5.67 4.46
C TRP A 16 -23.64 -4.42 5.00
N THR A 17 -23.63 -4.23 6.32
CA THR A 17 -24.18 -3.02 6.97
C THR A 17 -23.38 -1.78 6.58
N LEU A 18 -22.03 -1.86 6.62
CA LEU A 18 -21.15 -0.76 6.23
C LEU A 18 -21.31 -0.38 4.77
N ALA A 19 -21.42 -1.36 3.88
CA ALA A 19 -21.60 -1.14 2.44
C ALA A 19 -22.92 -0.39 2.11
N ALA A 20 -23.92 -0.49 3.00
CA ALA A 20 -25.20 0.19 2.89
C ALA A 20 -25.26 1.51 3.66
N SER A 21 -24.25 1.83 4.48
CA SER A 21 -24.21 3.04 5.30
C SER A 21 -23.91 4.30 4.47
N SER A 22 -24.43 5.44 4.92
CA SER A 22 -24.14 6.73 4.27
C SER A 22 -22.73 7.23 4.57
N LEU A 23 -22.20 8.12 3.71
CA LEU A 23 -20.94 8.81 3.95
C LEU A 23 -20.96 9.57 5.28
N GLU A 24 -22.06 10.24 5.58
CA GLU A 24 -22.24 11.03 6.81
C GLU A 24 -22.10 10.14 8.04
N THR A 25 -22.69 8.95 8.04
CA THR A 25 -22.59 7.99 9.16
C THR A 25 -21.15 7.49 9.33
N ARG A 26 -20.48 7.15 8.23
CA ARG A 26 -19.08 6.72 8.28
C ARG A 26 -18.15 7.84 8.74
N ASN A 27 -18.38 9.07 8.28
CA ASN A 27 -17.62 10.24 8.74
C ASN A 27 -17.88 10.54 10.23
N ALA A 28 -19.13 10.45 10.69
CA ALA A 28 -19.45 10.61 12.11
C ALA A 28 -18.72 9.56 12.97
N ALA A 29 -18.62 8.31 12.50
CA ALA A 29 -17.83 7.28 13.17
C ALA A 29 -16.35 7.65 13.26
N LEU A 30 -15.73 8.14 12.19
CA LEU A 30 -14.33 8.56 12.18
C LEU A 30 -14.06 9.70 13.19
N LEU A 31 -14.92 10.70 13.21
CA LEU A 31 -14.82 11.81 14.18
C LEU A 31 -15.00 11.31 15.61
N ARG A 32 -15.97 10.41 15.83
CA ARG A 32 -16.20 9.79 17.14
C ARG A 32 -15.03 8.93 17.59
N MET A 33 -14.36 8.20 16.65
CA MET A 33 -13.13 7.45 16.94
C MET A 33 -12.01 8.38 17.45
N ALA A 34 -11.82 9.54 16.84
CA ALA A 34 -10.84 10.52 17.32
C ALA A 34 -11.12 10.97 18.76
N GLU A 35 -12.37 11.32 19.08
CA GLU A 35 -12.79 11.69 20.41
C GLU A 35 -12.63 10.55 21.43
N THR A 36 -13.04 9.34 21.07
CA THR A 36 -12.97 8.17 21.94
C THR A 36 -11.52 7.81 22.26
N LEU A 37 -10.62 7.83 21.26
CA LEU A 37 -9.18 7.62 21.49
C LEU A 37 -8.57 8.68 22.43
N GLU A 38 -8.95 9.95 22.30
CA GLU A 38 -8.52 11.02 23.18
C GLU A 38 -9.06 10.84 24.62
N ASN A 39 -10.30 10.38 24.76
CA ASN A 39 -10.92 10.11 26.07
C ASN A 39 -10.28 8.91 26.78
N HIS A 40 -9.91 7.86 26.04
CA HIS A 40 -9.27 6.65 26.57
C HIS A 40 -7.74 6.71 26.59
N GLN A 41 -7.12 7.88 26.36
CA GLN A 41 -5.67 8.02 26.26
C GLN A 41 -4.89 7.43 27.45
N ALA A 42 -5.42 7.57 28.67
CA ALA A 42 -4.75 7.08 29.88
C ALA A 42 -4.64 5.55 29.87
N ASP A 43 -5.72 4.85 29.51
CA ASP A 43 -5.77 3.39 29.44
C ASP A 43 -4.89 2.86 28.29
N ILE A 44 -4.95 3.52 27.14
CA ILE A 44 -4.11 3.20 25.97
C ILE A 44 -2.62 3.35 26.31
N PHE A 45 -2.23 4.43 26.99
CA PHE A 45 -0.84 4.66 27.39
C PHE A 45 -0.38 3.67 28.46
N ALA A 46 -1.27 3.27 29.40
CA ALA A 46 -0.97 2.24 30.39
C ALA A 46 -0.76 0.87 29.72
N ALA A 47 -1.62 0.50 28.76
CA ALA A 47 -1.47 -0.72 27.97
C ALA A 47 -0.14 -0.70 27.17
N ASN A 48 0.20 0.43 26.54
CA ASN A 48 1.45 0.57 25.80
C ASN A 48 2.69 0.51 26.70
N ALA A 49 2.63 1.09 27.90
CA ALA A 49 3.73 0.98 28.85
C ALA A 49 3.97 -0.46 29.30
N ALA A 50 2.89 -1.23 29.49
CA ALA A 50 2.98 -2.65 29.84
C ALA A 50 3.58 -3.51 28.69
N ASP A 51 3.19 -3.23 27.44
CA ASP A 51 3.76 -3.87 26.26
C ASP A 51 5.25 -3.54 26.09
N ILE A 52 5.65 -2.29 26.26
CA ILE A 52 7.06 -1.85 26.17
C ILE A 52 7.87 -2.56 27.26
N HIS A 53 7.39 -2.58 28.50
CA HIS A 53 8.10 -3.25 29.61
C HIS A 53 8.32 -4.74 29.34
N GLN A 54 7.30 -5.43 28.82
CA GLN A 54 7.42 -6.83 28.43
C GLN A 54 8.41 -7.01 27.26
N ALA A 55 8.33 -6.17 26.23
CA ALA A 55 9.20 -6.23 25.07
C ALA A 55 10.68 -5.98 25.43
N GLU A 56 10.95 -5.08 26.38
CA GLU A 56 12.30 -4.85 26.93
C GLU A 56 12.80 -6.08 27.69
N ALA A 57 11.94 -6.71 28.50
CA ALA A 57 12.27 -7.94 29.23
C ALA A 57 12.56 -9.11 28.28
N ASP A 58 11.83 -9.19 27.17
CA ASP A 58 12.02 -10.22 26.12
C ASP A 58 13.21 -9.91 25.18
N GLY A 59 13.93 -8.79 25.37
CA GLY A 59 15.11 -8.42 24.60
C GLY A 59 14.82 -7.92 23.18
N LEU A 60 13.65 -7.30 22.95
CA LEU A 60 13.31 -6.76 21.63
C LEU A 60 14.33 -5.69 21.20
N ALA A 61 14.74 -5.73 19.94
CA ALA A 61 15.73 -4.80 19.38
C ALA A 61 15.27 -3.33 19.50
N ALA A 62 16.19 -2.43 19.82
CA ALA A 62 15.90 -1.01 20.05
C ALA A 62 15.09 -0.30 18.94
N PRO A 63 15.32 -0.56 17.63
CA PRO A 63 14.49 0.00 16.56
C PRO A 63 13.02 -0.44 16.61
N LEU A 64 12.76 -1.69 17.00
CA LEU A 64 11.41 -2.22 17.15
C LEU A 64 10.73 -1.66 18.39
N LEU A 65 11.44 -1.53 19.50
CA LEU A 65 10.96 -0.80 20.69
C LEU A 65 10.57 0.63 20.37
N GLY A 66 11.33 1.32 19.53
CA GLY A 66 11.00 2.67 19.05
C GLY A 66 9.67 2.72 18.28
N ARG A 67 9.42 1.72 17.43
CA ARG A 67 8.17 1.60 16.66
C ARG A 67 6.96 1.28 17.55
N LEU A 68 7.16 0.48 18.59
CA LEU A 68 6.12 0.06 19.54
C LEU A 68 5.56 1.21 20.38
N LYS A 69 6.36 2.25 20.65
CA LYS A 69 5.95 3.38 21.49
C LYS A 69 4.74 4.11 20.92
N PHE A 70 3.67 4.20 21.72
CA PHE A 70 2.46 4.94 21.40
C PHE A 70 2.18 5.97 22.51
N ARG A 71 2.46 7.24 22.25
CA ARG A 71 2.37 8.36 23.19
C ARG A 71 1.60 9.52 22.57
N GLU A 72 1.52 10.64 23.28
CA GLU A 72 0.74 11.83 22.90
C GLU A 72 0.96 12.28 21.44
N GLU A 73 2.22 12.28 20.96
CA GLU A 73 2.54 12.67 19.58
C GLU A 73 1.87 11.73 18.56
N LYS A 74 1.98 10.40 18.78
CA LYS A 74 1.33 9.42 17.91
C LYS A 74 -0.17 9.42 18.04
N LEU A 75 -0.71 9.59 19.26
CA LEU A 75 -2.15 9.73 19.47
C LEU A 75 -2.66 10.93 18.67
N ARG A 76 -2.04 12.08 18.79
CA ARG A 76 -2.41 13.27 18.02
C ARG A 76 -2.33 13.02 16.52
N ALA A 77 -1.26 12.40 16.04
CA ALA A 77 -1.09 12.11 14.62
C ALA A 77 -2.21 11.20 14.07
N VAL A 78 -2.64 10.17 14.83
CA VAL A 78 -3.73 9.29 14.37
C VAL A 78 -5.09 9.96 14.48
N THR A 79 -5.35 10.79 15.52
CA THR A 79 -6.64 11.50 15.65
C THR A 79 -6.77 12.61 14.61
N ASP A 80 -5.70 13.33 14.29
CA ASP A 80 -5.67 14.29 13.18
C ASP A 80 -5.86 13.57 11.84
N GLY A 81 -5.26 12.39 11.68
CA GLY A 81 -5.46 11.53 10.50
C GLY A 81 -6.91 11.07 10.33
N LEU A 82 -7.61 10.72 11.42
CA LEU A 82 -9.03 10.36 11.39
C LEU A 82 -9.92 11.54 10.94
N ARG A 83 -9.64 12.74 11.44
CA ARG A 83 -10.35 13.97 11.03
C ARG A 83 -10.10 14.28 9.56
N ALA A 84 -8.84 14.23 9.11
CA ALA A 84 -8.50 14.44 7.72
C ALA A 84 -9.13 13.38 6.79
N LEU A 85 -9.21 12.12 7.24
CA LEU A 85 -9.87 11.04 6.48
C LEU A 85 -11.38 11.30 6.35
N ALA A 86 -12.05 11.86 7.36
CA ALA A 86 -13.46 12.22 7.28
C ALA A 86 -13.74 13.25 6.18
N ASP A 87 -12.79 14.17 5.91
CA ASP A 87 -12.92 15.21 4.88
C ASP A 87 -12.73 14.70 3.46
N LEU A 88 -12.18 13.49 3.27
CA LEU A 88 -11.98 12.92 1.94
C LEU A 88 -13.32 12.55 1.27
N PRO A 89 -13.39 12.59 -0.07
CA PRO A 89 -14.56 12.16 -0.83
C PRO A 89 -15.01 10.74 -0.49
N ASP A 90 -16.27 10.42 -0.81
CA ASP A 90 -16.78 9.05 -0.70
C ASP A 90 -16.12 8.13 -1.73
N PRO A 91 -15.42 7.06 -1.29
CA PRO A 91 -14.87 6.09 -2.21
C PRO A 91 -15.96 5.13 -2.78
N ILE A 92 -17.17 5.14 -2.21
CA ILE A 92 -18.27 4.24 -2.56
C ILE A 92 -19.28 4.97 -3.45
N GLY A 93 -19.80 4.27 -4.48
CA GLY A 93 -20.87 4.79 -5.33
C GLY A 93 -20.39 5.71 -6.47
N ALA A 94 -19.09 5.96 -6.58
CA ALA A 94 -18.57 6.76 -7.69
C ALA A 94 -18.77 6.05 -9.03
N THR A 95 -19.39 6.73 -10.00
CA THR A 95 -19.60 6.20 -11.35
C THR A 95 -18.31 6.30 -12.15
N THR A 96 -17.80 5.18 -12.62
CA THR A 96 -16.56 5.11 -13.40
C THR A 96 -16.79 4.85 -14.89
N MET A 97 -17.99 4.43 -15.27
CA MET A 97 -18.38 4.19 -16.66
C MET A 97 -19.91 4.16 -16.80
N THR A 98 -20.43 4.76 -17.86
CA THR A 98 -21.85 4.69 -18.21
C THR A 98 -22.02 4.39 -19.69
N HIS A 99 -22.82 3.35 -20.00
CA HIS A 99 -23.16 2.95 -21.36
C HIS A 99 -24.67 2.79 -21.52
N GLU A 100 -25.24 3.34 -22.57
CA GLU A 100 -26.55 2.92 -23.04
C GLU A 100 -26.39 1.69 -23.93
N ILE A 101 -26.92 0.54 -23.49
CA ILE A 101 -26.80 -0.74 -24.21
C ILE A 101 -27.77 -0.78 -25.38
N THR A 102 -28.99 -0.31 -25.16
CA THR A 102 -30.05 -0.06 -26.13
C THR A 102 -30.91 1.07 -25.59
N PRO A 103 -31.71 1.77 -26.39
CA PRO A 103 -32.54 2.89 -25.91
C PRO A 103 -33.30 2.55 -24.63
N GLY A 104 -33.04 3.34 -23.57
CA GLY A 104 -33.69 3.17 -22.25
C GLY A 104 -33.09 2.09 -21.35
N LEU A 105 -32.04 1.35 -21.78
CA LEU A 105 -31.29 0.41 -20.93
C LEU A 105 -29.87 0.94 -20.71
N LYS A 106 -29.61 1.46 -19.52
CA LYS A 106 -28.32 2.03 -19.15
C LYS A 106 -27.57 1.13 -18.17
N MET A 107 -26.29 0.98 -18.40
CA MET A 107 -25.36 0.27 -17.51
C MET A 107 -24.38 1.26 -16.90
N TYR A 108 -24.29 1.22 -15.58
CA TYR A 108 -23.34 2.01 -14.79
C TYR A 108 -22.35 1.09 -14.11
N ARG A 109 -21.06 1.41 -14.18
CA ARG A 109 -20.05 0.78 -13.35
C ARG A 109 -19.77 1.70 -12.17
N VAL A 110 -20.12 1.25 -10.97
CA VAL A 110 -20.01 2.04 -9.74
C VAL A 110 -19.06 1.36 -8.75
N THR A 111 -18.28 2.15 -8.01
CA THR A 111 -17.41 1.64 -6.96
C THR A 111 -18.22 1.05 -5.80
N CYS A 112 -17.69 0.02 -5.16
CA CYS A 112 -18.27 -0.62 -3.99
C CYS A 112 -17.16 -1.19 -3.09
N PRO A 113 -17.43 -1.46 -1.80
CA PRO A 113 -16.47 -2.10 -0.91
C PRO A 113 -16.03 -3.47 -1.43
N ILE A 114 -14.82 -3.89 -1.04
CA ILE A 114 -14.34 -5.26 -1.26
C ILE A 114 -15.14 -6.24 -0.41
N GLY A 115 -15.32 -5.93 0.89
CA GLY A 115 -16.07 -6.74 1.85
C GLY A 115 -15.32 -6.93 3.16
N VAL A 116 -14.85 -8.13 3.47
CA VAL A 116 -14.05 -8.44 4.66
C VAL A 116 -12.59 -8.56 4.28
N ILE A 117 -11.74 -7.80 4.96
CA ILE A 117 -10.30 -7.73 4.69
C ILE A 117 -9.54 -8.24 5.91
N GLY A 118 -8.68 -9.25 5.73
CA GLY A 118 -7.72 -9.66 6.76
C GLY A 118 -6.43 -8.85 6.62
N VAL A 119 -6.01 -8.16 7.66
CA VAL A 119 -4.75 -7.39 7.65
C VAL A 119 -3.82 -7.88 8.73
N ILE A 120 -2.61 -8.27 8.33
CA ILE A 120 -1.58 -8.76 9.24
C ILE A 120 -0.43 -7.74 9.23
N PHE A 121 -0.06 -7.21 10.40
CA PHE A 121 0.94 -6.16 10.54
C PHE A 121 1.82 -6.37 11.78
N GLU A 122 2.99 -5.73 11.79
CA GLU A 122 3.98 -5.87 12.89
C GLU A 122 4.13 -4.56 13.66
N SER A 123 4.55 -4.66 14.93
CA SER A 123 5.17 -3.63 15.81
C SER A 123 4.77 -2.16 15.64
N ARG A 124 3.56 -1.85 15.16
CA ARG A 124 3.09 -0.49 14.93
C ARG A 124 1.64 -0.32 15.36
N PRO A 125 1.38 0.01 16.65
CA PRO A 125 0.00 0.22 17.14
C PRO A 125 -0.76 1.30 16.36
N ASP A 126 -0.08 2.36 15.91
CA ASP A 126 -0.65 3.41 15.05
C ASP A 126 -1.23 2.86 13.74
N ALA A 127 -0.64 1.80 13.18
CA ALA A 127 -1.14 1.16 11.97
C ALA A 127 -2.53 0.54 12.16
N LEU A 128 -2.86 0.03 13.34
CA LEU A 128 -4.21 -0.50 13.64
C LEU A 128 -5.28 0.55 13.38
N VAL A 129 -5.10 1.76 13.94
CA VAL A 129 -6.06 2.86 13.78
C VAL A 129 -6.18 3.26 12.30
N GLN A 130 -5.07 3.39 11.59
CA GLN A 130 -5.05 3.74 10.17
C GLN A 130 -5.79 2.70 9.33
N ILE A 131 -5.51 1.41 9.54
CA ILE A 131 -6.11 0.31 8.80
C ILE A 131 -7.62 0.25 9.05
N ALA A 132 -8.03 0.26 10.32
CA ALA A 132 -9.44 0.15 10.69
C ALA A 132 -10.25 1.36 10.19
N SER A 133 -9.70 2.57 10.25
CA SER A 133 -10.37 3.77 9.77
C SER A 133 -10.54 3.80 8.25
N LEU A 134 -9.51 3.40 7.50
CA LEU A 134 -9.59 3.26 6.04
C LEU A 134 -10.62 2.20 5.64
N ALA A 135 -10.63 1.04 6.34
CA ALA A 135 -11.62 0.00 6.12
C ALA A 135 -13.05 0.52 6.34
N LEU A 136 -13.30 1.19 7.47
CA LEU A 136 -14.61 1.76 7.77
C LEU A 136 -15.03 2.82 6.74
N LYS A 137 -14.15 3.77 6.39
CA LYS A 137 -14.44 4.82 5.38
C LYS A 137 -14.80 4.22 4.04
N SER A 138 -14.12 3.16 3.62
CA SER A 138 -14.35 2.44 2.37
C SER A 138 -15.45 1.36 2.47
N GLY A 139 -16.17 1.27 3.59
CA GLY A 139 -17.32 0.37 3.78
C GLY A 139 -16.95 -1.10 3.97
N ASN A 140 -15.69 -1.39 4.33
CA ASN A 140 -15.19 -2.73 4.57
C ASN A 140 -15.18 -3.06 6.07
N ALA A 141 -15.33 -4.33 6.41
CA ALA A 141 -14.95 -4.85 7.72
C ALA A 141 -13.53 -5.41 7.68
N VAL A 142 -12.86 -5.43 8.84
CA VAL A 142 -11.46 -5.83 8.92
C VAL A 142 -11.18 -6.76 10.08
N LEU A 143 -10.46 -7.86 9.80
CA LEU A 143 -9.84 -8.74 10.78
C LEU A 143 -8.37 -8.34 10.92
N LEU A 144 -7.97 -7.92 12.10
CA LEU A 144 -6.69 -7.31 12.40
C LEU A 144 -5.80 -8.28 13.16
N LYS A 145 -4.59 -8.55 12.68
CA LYS A 145 -3.58 -9.30 13.41
C LYS A 145 -2.32 -8.49 13.56
N GLY A 146 -2.15 -7.87 14.72
CA GLY A 146 -0.94 -7.15 15.09
C GLY A 146 0.16 -8.06 15.63
N GLY A 147 1.36 -7.50 15.79
CA GLY A 147 2.47 -8.18 16.49
C GLY A 147 2.14 -8.47 17.96
N ARG A 148 2.66 -9.60 18.46
CA ARG A 148 2.44 -10.03 19.88
C ARG A 148 2.97 -8.99 20.88
N GLU A 149 4.03 -8.30 20.50
CA GLU A 149 4.68 -7.26 21.31
C GLU A 149 3.81 -6.03 21.55
N ALA A 150 2.69 -5.87 20.79
CA ALA A 150 1.74 -4.76 20.90
C ALA A 150 0.34 -5.21 21.32
N GLU A 151 0.19 -6.40 21.87
CA GLU A 151 -1.11 -7.06 22.06
C GLU A 151 -2.07 -6.24 22.94
N ARG A 152 -1.61 -5.73 24.07
CA ARG A 152 -2.44 -4.92 24.98
C ARG A 152 -2.81 -3.57 24.39
N THR A 153 -1.85 -2.92 23.74
CA THR A 153 -2.07 -1.65 23.07
C THR A 153 -3.07 -1.81 21.93
N ASN A 154 -2.91 -2.85 21.09
CA ASN A 154 -3.81 -3.13 19.99
C ASN A 154 -5.23 -3.44 20.49
N ALA A 155 -5.39 -4.17 21.62
CA ALA A 155 -6.68 -4.44 22.21
C ALA A 155 -7.36 -3.14 22.65
N ALA A 156 -6.67 -2.31 23.42
CA ALA A 156 -7.21 -1.01 23.89
C ALA A 156 -7.62 -0.09 22.73
N LEU A 157 -6.80 -0.02 21.67
CA LEU A 157 -7.12 0.76 20.48
C LEU A 157 -8.33 0.19 19.72
N CYS A 158 -8.37 -1.13 19.50
CA CYS A 158 -9.47 -1.79 18.80
C CYS A 158 -10.79 -1.61 19.53
N ASP A 159 -10.80 -1.78 20.86
CA ASP A 159 -11.99 -1.60 21.68
C ASP A 159 -12.52 -0.18 21.60
N ALA A 160 -11.65 0.84 21.66
CA ALA A 160 -12.04 2.25 21.50
C ALA A 160 -12.65 2.54 20.11
N LEU A 161 -12.10 1.93 19.04
CA LEU A 161 -12.67 2.10 17.69
C LEU A 161 -14.03 1.41 17.55
N ARG A 162 -14.20 0.23 18.14
CA ARG A 162 -15.47 -0.51 18.15
C ARG A 162 -16.56 0.22 18.92
N GLU A 163 -16.22 0.77 20.10
CA GLU A 163 -17.11 1.64 20.90
C GLU A 163 -17.58 2.82 20.08
N ALA A 164 -16.66 3.56 19.47
CA ALA A 164 -16.98 4.73 18.65
C ALA A 164 -17.90 4.42 17.46
N ALA A 165 -17.71 3.28 16.81
CA ALA A 165 -18.58 2.84 15.73
C ALA A 165 -19.99 2.52 16.23
N ALA A 166 -20.11 1.81 17.36
CA ALA A 166 -21.37 1.47 17.98
C ALA A 166 -22.16 2.72 18.43
N ASP A 167 -21.47 3.74 18.94
CA ASP A 167 -22.07 5.01 19.37
C ASP A 167 -22.83 5.75 18.25
N VAL A 168 -22.45 5.53 17.00
CA VAL A 168 -23.11 6.11 15.83
C VAL A 168 -24.01 5.11 15.07
N GLY A 169 -24.24 3.94 15.65
CA GLY A 169 -25.14 2.91 15.11
C GLY A 169 -24.51 2.02 14.03
N LEU A 170 -23.19 2.03 13.88
CA LEU A 170 -22.47 1.08 13.05
C LEU A 170 -22.08 -0.18 13.84
N PRO A 171 -21.93 -1.35 13.17
CA PRO A 171 -21.59 -2.59 13.85
C PRO A 171 -20.19 -2.54 14.46
N ALA A 172 -20.06 -2.89 15.74
CA ALA A 172 -18.76 -2.97 16.41
C ALA A 172 -17.84 -4.04 15.76
N ASP A 173 -18.42 -5.07 15.17
CA ASP A 173 -17.69 -6.16 14.50
C ASP A 173 -17.12 -5.78 13.11
N PHE A 174 -17.18 -4.48 12.76
CA PHE A 174 -16.44 -3.97 11.60
C PHE A 174 -14.93 -4.12 11.76
N ALA A 175 -14.41 -4.13 12.99
CA ALA A 175 -13.02 -4.36 13.31
C ALA A 175 -12.91 -5.40 14.42
N GLN A 176 -12.19 -6.48 14.16
CA GLN A 176 -11.96 -7.55 15.12
C GLN A 176 -10.48 -7.89 15.20
N LEU A 177 -9.97 -8.15 16.41
CA LEU A 177 -8.55 -8.41 16.67
C LEU A 177 -8.30 -9.92 16.84
N LEU A 178 -7.35 -10.44 16.07
CA LEU A 178 -6.84 -11.81 16.17
C LEU A 178 -5.61 -11.85 17.08
N HIS A 179 -5.47 -12.93 17.86
CA HIS A 179 -4.46 -13.00 18.91
C HIS A 179 -3.32 -13.96 18.60
N SER A 180 -3.58 -15.09 17.94
CA SER A 180 -2.63 -16.18 17.77
C SER A 180 -2.12 -16.36 16.33
N ARG A 181 -1.06 -17.16 16.16
CA ARG A 181 -0.61 -17.59 14.83
C ARG A 181 -1.56 -18.61 14.23
N GLU A 182 -2.20 -19.37 15.07
CA GLU A 182 -3.23 -20.35 14.73
C GLU A 182 -4.44 -19.67 14.10
N ASP A 183 -4.82 -18.48 14.61
CA ASP A 183 -5.90 -17.66 14.02
C ASP A 183 -5.52 -17.18 12.61
N VAL A 184 -4.25 -16.79 12.39
CA VAL A 184 -3.78 -16.46 11.05
C VAL A 184 -3.89 -17.65 10.11
N ALA A 185 -3.41 -18.82 10.52
CA ALA A 185 -3.46 -20.03 9.69
C ALA A 185 -4.90 -20.47 9.37
N ALA A 186 -5.83 -20.25 10.30
CA ALA A 186 -7.25 -20.47 10.07
C ALA A 186 -7.84 -19.42 9.14
N MET A 187 -7.53 -18.12 9.35
CA MET A 187 -7.99 -17.00 8.52
C MET A 187 -7.67 -17.20 7.04
N LEU A 188 -6.47 -17.71 6.72
CA LEU A 188 -6.06 -17.94 5.32
C LEU A 188 -6.90 -19.00 4.58
N LYS A 189 -7.79 -19.71 5.27
CA LYS A 189 -8.65 -20.76 4.72
C LYS A 189 -10.13 -20.37 4.66
N GLU A 190 -10.50 -19.21 5.23
CA GLU A 190 -11.87 -18.71 5.31
C GLU A 190 -12.30 -17.95 4.04
N ASP A 191 -12.01 -18.50 2.88
CA ASP A 191 -12.26 -17.91 1.55
C ASP A 191 -13.74 -17.68 1.23
N ALA A 192 -14.66 -18.32 1.99
CA ALA A 192 -16.10 -18.03 1.89
C ALA A 192 -16.53 -16.74 2.63
N LEU A 193 -15.77 -16.31 3.63
CA LEU A 193 -16.12 -15.19 4.51
C LEU A 193 -15.18 -14.00 4.42
N ILE A 194 -13.97 -14.17 3.88
CA ILE A 194 -12.94 -13.15 3.76
C ILE A 194 -12.58 -12.98 2.28
N ASP A 195 -12.58 -11.73 1.81
CA ASP A 195 -12.41 -11.41 0.39
C ASP A 195 -10.97 -11.10 0.01
N LEU A 196 -10.16 -10.62 0.96
CA LEU A 196 -8.82 -10.13 0.71
C LEU A 196 -7.93 -10.26 1.93
N ILE A 197 -6.65 -10.60 1.72
CA ILE A 197 -5.61 -10.54 2.75
C ILE A 197 -4.56 -9.49 2.35
N ILE A 198 -4.15 -8.66 3.31
CA ILE A 198 -3.08 -7.66 3.17
C ILE A 198 -2.02 -7.95 4.24
N PRO A 199 -0.93 -8.65 3.91
CA PRO A 199 0.18 -8.86 4.83
C PRO A 199 1.16 -7.69 4.81
N ARG A 200 1.65 -7.30 5.99
CA ARG A 200 2.77 -6.37 6.21
C ARG A 200 3.75 -7.00 7.20
N GLY A 201 4.95 -7.26 6.77
CA GLY A 201 5.98 -7.88 7.59
C GLY A 201 7.21 -8.25 6.78
N SER A 202 8.03 -9.18 7.29
CA SER A 202 9.24 -9.64 6.60
C SER A 202 8.90 -10.34 5.28
N LYS A 203 9.85 -10.35 4.36
CA LYS A 203 9.76 -11.03 3.05
C LYS A 203 9.28 -12.47 3.18
N GLU A 204 9.91 -13.23 4.08
CA GLU A 204 9.60 -14.65 4.31
C GLU A 204 8.16 -14.83 4.80
N PHE A 205 7.71 -13.91 5.66
CA PHE A 205 6.35 -13.95 6.19
C PHE A 205 5.30 -13.62 5.12
N VAL A 206 5.51 -12.56 4.35
CA VAL A 206 4.61 -12.20 3.24
C VAL A 206 4.56 -13.35 2.23
N ARG A 207 5.70 -13.95 1.89
CA ARG A 207 5.77 -15.10 1.00
C ARG A 207 5.00 -16.29 1.54
N TYR A 208 5.17 -16.61 2.84
CA TYR A 208 4.41 -17.67 3.49
C TYR A 208 2.90 -17.45 3.36
N ILE A 209 2.41 -16.22 3.59
CA ILE A 209 0.99 -15.89 3.44
C ILE A 209 0.53 -16.12 2.00
N MET A 210 1.29 -15.64 1.01
CA MET A 210 0.96 -15.79 -0.41
C MET A 210 0.90 -17.27 -0.84
N ASP A 211 1.81 -18.10 -0.33
CA ASP A 211 1.91 -19.51 -0.70
C ASP A 211 0.86 -20.40 0.04
N ASN A 212 0.25 -19.92 1.13
CA ASN A 212 -0.67 -20.71 1.97
C ASN A 212 -2.11 -20.18 2.01
N SER A 213 -2.40 -19.04 1.37
CA SER A 213 -3.73 -18.45 1.36
C SER A 213 -4.59 -19.01 0.23
N ARG A 214 -5.87 -19.32 0.52
CA ARG A 214 -6.91 -19.54 -0.49
C ARG A 214 -7.58 -18.23 -0.92
N ILE A 215 -7.41 -17.17 -0.13
CA ILE A 215 -7.95 -15.84 -0.34
C ILE A 215 -6.93 -15.04 -1.17
N PRO A 216 -7.36 -14.17 -2.09
CA PRO A 216 -6.47 -13.24 -2.78
C PRO A 216 -5.59 -12.46 -1.79
N VAL A 217 -4.30 -12.34 -2.08
CA VAL A 217 -3.34 -11.62 -1.24
C VAL A 217 -2.82 -10.41 -2.01
N LEU A 218 -2.97 -9.22 -1.43
CA LEU A 218 -2.37 -7.99 -1.93
C LEU A 218 -1.17 -7.59 -1.07
N GLY A 219 -0.01 -7.53 -1.68
CA GLY A 219 1.23 -7.16 -1.00
C GLY A 219 2.42 -7.24 -1.95
N HIS A 220 3.58 -6.98 -1.39
CA HIS A 220 4.87 -7.20 -2.04
C HIS A 220 5.81 -7.86 -1.03
N SER A 221 6.68 -8.74 -1.52
CA SER A 221 7.68 -9.40 -0.67
C SER A 221 8.99 -8.61 -0.61
N ASP A 222 9.28 -7.80 -1.63
CA ASP A 222 10.55 -7.10 -1.80
C ASP A 222 10.33 -5.69 -2.32
N GLY A 223 11.20 -4.74 -1.89
CA GLY A 223 11.27 -3.37 -2.40
C GLY A 223 12.59 -3.11 -3.13
N ILE A 224 12.81 -3.73 -4.29
CA ILE A 224 14.01 -3.52 -5.11
C ILE A 224 13.72 -2.41 -6.12
N CYS A 225 13.95 -1.17 -5.71
CA CYS A 225 13.74 0.02 -6.54
C CYS A 225 15.02 0.46 -7.25
N HIS A 226 14.86 1.04 -8.45
CA HIS A 226 15.99 1.53 -9.24
C HIS A 226 15.88 3.02 -9.53
N VAL A 227 17.04 3.64 -9.65
CA VAL A 227 17.20 4.92 -10.33
C VAL A 227 18.11 4.72 -11.54
N TYR A 228 17.63 5.07 -12.73
CA TYR A 228 18.42 5.06 -13.94
C TYR A 228 18.83 6.48 -14.33
N VAL A 229 20.13 6.71 -14.42
CA VAL A 229 20.72 7.96 -14.87
C VAL A 229 21.03 7.85 -16.36
N ASP A 230 20.20 8.49 -17.18
CA ASP A 230 20.33 8.47 -18.63
C ASP A 230 21.47 9.37 -19.12
N LYS A 231 21.95 9.15 -20.35
CA LYS A 231 23.01 9.97 -21.00
C LYS A 231 22.66 11.46 -21.07
N ALA A 232 21.38 11.80 -21.15
CA ALA A 232 20.89 13.17 -21.20
C ALA A 232 20.49 13.71 -19.81
N ALA A 233 20.93 13.08 -18.72
CA ALA A 233 20.64 13.56 -17.37
C ALA A 233 21.41 14.85 -17.05
N ASP A 234 20.81 15.69 -16.21
CA ASP A 234 21.54 16.70 -15.46
C ASP A 234 22.27 16.04 -14.31
N VAL A 235 23.60 16.15 -14.27
CA VAL A 235 24.45 15.42 -13.33
C VAL A 235 24.16 15.81 -11.88
N GLU A 236 24.00 17.10 -11.58
CA GLU A 236 23.76 17.55 -10.20
C GLU A 236 22.37 17.12 -9.70
N MET A 237 21.36 17.22 -10.56
CA MET A 237 20.02 16.69 -10.27
C MET A 237 20.08 15.17 -10.05
N ALA A 238 20.82 14.43 -10.87
CA ALA A 238 20.94 12.97 -10.74
C ALA A 238 21.61 12.55 -9.44
N VAL A 239 22.67 13.26 -9.01
CA VAL A 239 23.31 13.04 -7.72
C VAL A 239 22.32 13.27 -6.57
N SER A 240 21.60 14.40 -6.59
CA SER A 240 20.64 14.74 -5.56
C SER A 240 19.52 13.70 -5.44
N ILE A 241 18.95 13.26 -6.57
CA ILE A 241 17.88 12.25 -6.64
C ILE A 241 18.41 10.89 -6.14
N ALA A 242 19.60 10.47 -6.58
CA ALA A 242 20.18 9.19 -6.16
C ALA A 242 20.45 9.15 -4.66
N VAL A 243 21.00 10.24 -4.09
CA VAL A 243 21.27 10.35 -2.65
C VAL A 243 19.97 10.34 -1.84
N ASP A 244 18.96 11.13 -2.25
CA ASP A 244 17.67 11.17 -1.56
C ASP A 244 16.97 9.82 -1.65
N SER A 245 16.93 9.21 -2.84
CA SER A 245 16.29 7.90 -3.06
C SER A 245 16.89 6.78 -2.20
N LYS A 246 18.20 6.85 -1.89
CA LYS A 246 18.84 5.86 -1.04
C LYS A 246 18.90 6.25 0.42
N ALA A 247 19.34 7.46 0.74
CA ALA A 247 19.80 7.80 2.08
C ALA A 247 18.79 8.56 2.95
N GLN A 248 17.67 9.02 2.39
CA GLN A 248 16.60 9.70 3.15
C GLN A 248 15.99 8.76 4.21
N ASN A 249 15.70 7.51 3.83
CA ASN A 249 15.34 6.43 4.74
C ASN A 249 15.63 5.08 4.08
N VAL A 250 16.59 4.35 4.58
CA VAL A 250 17.04 3.06 4.01
C VAL A 250 16.15 1.89 4.37
N ALA A 251 15.38 1.99 5.48
CA ALA A 251 14.60 0.88 6.04
C ALA A 251 13.16 0.82 5.52
N VAL A 252 12.95 1.16 4.24
CA VAL A 252 11.63 1.19 3.58
C VAL A 252 11.73 0.67 2.15
N CYS A 253 10.66 0.03 1.68
CA CYS A 253 10.59 -0.69 0.41
C CYS A 253 10.72 0.19 -0.85
N ASN A 254 10.55 1.52 -0.74
CA ASN A 254 10.73 2.46 -1.84
C ASN A 254 12.11 3.15 -1.85
N ALA A 255 13.04 2.71 -1.00
CA ALA A 255 14.44 3.12 -1.08
C ALA A 255 15.10 2.53 -2.34
N CYS A 256 15.99 3.29 -2.96
CA CYS A 256 16.76 2.80 -4.10
C CYS A 256 17.77 1.73 -3.65
N GLU A 257 17.74 0.55 -4.28
CA GLU A 257 18.69 -0.54 -3.98
C GLU A 257 19.70 -0.74 -5.10
N THR A 258 19.34 -0.38 -6.34
CA THR A 258 20.24 -0.44 -7.50
C THR A 258 20.20 0.86 -8.30
N LEU A 259 21.35 1.41 -8.57
CA LEU A 259 21.57 2.56 -9.44
C LEU A 259 22.12 2.10 -10.79
N LEU A 260 21.39 2.39 -11.87
CA LEU A 260 21.83 2.13 -13.23
C LEU A 260 22.34 3.43 -13.85
N VAL A 261 23.47 3.38 -14.53
CA VAL A 261 24.11 4.57 -15.10
C VAL A 261 24.44 4.32 -16.56
N HIS A 262 23.96 5.18 -17.46
CA HIS A 262 24.32 5.11 -18.88
C HIS A 262 25.84 5.33 -19.03
N ARG A 263 26.48 4.51 -19.88
CA ARG A 263 27.95 4.54 -20.06
C ARG A 263 28.49 5.92 -20.44
N ASP A 264 27.76 6.67 -21.27
CA ASP A 264 28.23 7.96 -21.80
C ASP A 264 28.28 9.06 -20.73
N ILE A 265 27.54 8.94 -19.63
CA ILE A 265 27.54 9.91 -18.52
C ILE A 265 28.31 9.39 -17.29
N ALA A 266 28.67 8.11 -17.27
CA ALA A 266 29.22 7.46 -16.08
C ALA A 266 30.50 8.14 -15.59
N ALA A 267 31.40 8.55 -16.49
CA ALA A 267 32.66 9.22 -16.16
C ALA A 267 32.47 10.61 -15.52
N ASP A 268 31.38 11.30 -15.85
CA ASP A 268 31.06 12.63 -15.29
C ASP A 268 30.23 12.52 -14.01
N PHE A 269 29.36 11.51 -13.91
CA PHE A 269 28.41 11.34 -12.81
C PHE A 269 29.01 10.64 -11.61
N LEU A 270 29.63 9.45 -11.81
CA LEU A 270 30.10 8.61 -10.70
C LEU A 270 31.11 9.27 -9.78
N PRO A 271 32.11 10.06 -10.25
CA PRO A 271 33.04 10.78 -9.39
C PRO A 271 32.35 11.83 -8.49
N LYS A 272 31.21 12.39 -8.91
CA LYS A 272 30.43 13.35 -8.12
C LYS A 272 29.51 12.64 -7.12
N LEU A 273 28.96 11.48 -7.50
CA LEU A 273 28.12 10.66 -6.64
C LEU A 273 28.89 10.11 -5.43
N LEU A 274 30.12 9.64 -5.65
CA LEU A 274 30.92 8.96 -4.64
C LEU A 274 31.08 9.75 -3.33
N PRO A 275 31.52 11.03 -3.34
CA PRO A 275 31.65 11.80 -2.10
C PRO A 275 30.29 12.05 -1.42
N ALA A 276 29.22 12.30 -2.19
CA ALA A 276 27.89 12.55 -1.66
C ALA A 276 27.32 11.30 -0.94
N MET A 277 27.51 10.10 -1.49
CA MET A 277 27.12 8.85 -0.84
C MET A 277 27.96 8.52 0.38
N ARG A 278 29.28 8.81 0.33
CA ARG A 278 30.16 8.62 1.49
C ARG A 278 29.82 9.54 2.66
N GLU A 279 29.40 10.76 2.40
CA GLU A 279 28.90 11.68 3.43
C GLU A 279 27.69 11.08 4.18
N LYS A 280 26.85 10.32 3.48
CA LYS A 280 25.71 9.60 4.06
C LYS A 280 26.05 8.20 4.57
N HIS A 281 27.35 7.84 4.61
CA HIS A 281 27.84 6.53 5.04
C HIS A 281 27.29 5.34 4.22
N VAL A 282 26.91 5.59 2.96
CA VAL A 282 26.42 4.54 2.06
C VAL A 282 27.60 3.76 1.49
N ARG A 283 27.60 2.45 1.71
CA ARG A 283 28.52 1.49 1.11
C ARG A 283 28.10 1.24 -0.34
N LEU A 284 29.03 1.36 -1.27
CA LEU A 284 28.78 1.21 -2.70
C LEU A 284 29.38 -0.08 -3.23
N LEU A 285 28.59 -0.84 -3.98
CA LEU A 285 29.00 -2.02 -4.72
C LEU A 285 28.87 -1.72 -6.21
N GLY A 286 29.86 -2.06 -7.02
CA GLY A 286 29.87 -1.73 -8.45
C GLY A 286 30.24 -2.90 -9.33
N ASP A 287 29.68 -2.95 -10.54
CA ASP A 287 30.16 -3.82 -11.61
C ASP A 287 31.58 -3.43 -12.05
N GLU A 288 32.18 -4.18 -12.97
CA GLU A 288 33.54 -3.93 -13.46
C GLU A 288 33.70 -2.53 -14.07
N ALA A 289 32.70 -2.07 -14.84
CA ALA A 289 32.71 -0.75 -15.47
C ALA A 289 32.63 0.40 -14.44
N THR A 290 31.79 0.25 -13.42
CA THR A 290 31.72 1.20 -12.29
C THR A 290 33.06 1.27 -11.55
N ARG A 291 33.67 0.11 -11.27
CA ARG A 291 34.95 0.01 -10.54
C ARG A 291 36.14 0.54 -11.32
N ALA A 292 36.04 0.58 -12.63
CA ALA A 292 37.05 1.23 -13.48
C ALA A 292 37.03 2.76 -13.35
N ILE A 293 35.91 3.36 -12.88
CA ILE A 293 35.74 4.82 -12.76
C ILE A 293 35.92 5.28 -11.31
N ILE A 294 35.32 4.56 -10.35
CA ILE A 294 35.36 4.90 -8.92
C ILE A 294 35.80 3.71 -8.06
N PRO A 295 36.53 3.96 -6.94
CA PRO A 295 37.01 2.89 -6.04
C PRO A 295 35.87 2.43 -5.13
N VAL A 296 35.18 1.37 -5.53
CA VAL A 296 34.09 0.70 -4.79
C VAL A 296 34.31 -0.82 -4.77
N GLU A 297 33.59 -1.51 -3.89
CA GLU A 297 33.61 -2.96 -3.80
C GLU A 297 32.97 -3.62 -5.04
N ALA A 298 33.25 -4.89 -5.26
CA ALA A 298 32.64 -5.62 -6.39
C ALA A 298 31.22 -6.03 -6.06
N ALA A 299 30.29 -5.68 -6.94
CA ALA A 299 28.95 -6.25 -6.95
C ALA A 299 28.95 -7.65 -7.54
N THR A 300 28.08 -8.50 -7.07
CA THR A 300 27.79 -9.86 -7.56
C THR A 300 26.44 -9.93 -8.26
N GLU A 301 26.12 -11.05 -8.88
CA GLU A 301 24.80 -11.23 -9.51
C GLU A 301 23.65 -11.21 -8.50
N GLU A 302 23.90 -11.62 -7.24
CA GLU A 302 22.91 -11.59 -6.16
C GLU A 302 22.58 -10.18 -5.72
N ASP A 303 23.55 -9.24 -5.79
CA ASP A 303 23.33 -7.86 -5.40
C ASP A 303 22.23 -7.18 -6.22
N TRP A 304 22.04 -7.59 -7.50
CA TRP A 304 20.95 -7.06 -8.34
C TRP A 304 19.55 -7.50 -7.91
N ARG A 305 19.45 -8.52 -7.04
CA ARG A 305 18.19 -9.08 -6.52
C ARG A 305 18.00 -8.81 -5.04
N THR A 306 18.89 -8.01 -4.44
CA THR A 306 18.93 -7.81 -2.99
C THR A 306 18.24 -6.50 -2.61
N GLU A 307 17.26 -6.61 -1.72
CA GLU A 307 16.76 -5.50 -0.92
C GLU A 307 17.62 -5.42 0.34
N TYR A 308 18.49 -4.42 0.43
CA TYR A 308 19.45 -4.30 1.55
C TYR A 308 18.79 -3.79 2.82
N LEU A 309 17.82 -2.88 2.71
CA LEU A 309 17.22 -2.18 3.86
C LEU A 309 18.29 -1.53 4.77
N ASP A 310 19.41 -1.16 4.20
CA ASP A 310 20.58 -0.63 4.88
C ASP A 310 21.30 0.40 3.99
N TYR A 311 22.31 1.07 4.53
CA TYR A 311 23.16 2.01 3.80
C TYR A 311 24.11 1.29 2.83
N VAL A 312 23.53 0.51 1.91
CA VAL A 312 24.22 -0.22 0.83
C VAL A 312 23.51 0.07 -0.47
N LEU A 313 24.25 0.35 -1.55
CA LEU A 313 23.71 0.63 -2.88
C LEU A 313 24.55 -0.08 -3.94
N SER A 314 23.90 -0.84 -4.81
CA SER A 314 24.52 -1.44 -5.99
C SER A 314 24.50 -0.48 -7.17
N ILE A 315 25.59 -0.44 -7.95
CA ILE A 315 25.75 0.44 -9.12
C ILE A 315 26.14 -0.41 -10.32
N ARG A 316 25.43 -0.25 -11.42
CA ARG A 316 25.73 -0.89 -12.69
C ARG A 316 25.76 0.12 -13.83
N VAL A 317 26.85 0.09 -14.62
CA VAL A 317 26.92 0.83 -15.88
C VAL A 317 26.24 0.03 -16.99
N VAL A 318 25.34 0.66 -17.74
CA VAL A 318 24.58 0.06 -18.80
C VAL A 318 24.83 0.75 -20.14
N ASP A 319 24.71 0.01 -21.23
CA ASP A 319 25.08 0.47 -22.57
C ASP A 319 24.00 1.31 -23.24
N SER A 320 22.74 1.18 -22.77
CA SER A 320 21.59 1.87 -23.39
C SER A 320 20.40 1.91 -22.43
N LEU A 321 19.40 2.71 -22.82
CA LEU A 321 18.09 2.73 -22.17
C LEU A 321 17.41 1.36 -22.16
N GLU A 322 17.49 0.63 -23.27
CA GLU A 322 16.92 -0.71 -23.38
C GLU A 322 17.56 -1.70 -22.40
N ALA A 323 18.89 -1.60 -22.20
CA ALA A 323 19.61 -2.40 -21.24
C ALA A 323 19.18 -2.07 -19.79
N ALA A 324 18.94 -0.80 -19.48
CA ALA A 324 18.40 -0.38 -18.19
C ALA A 324 17.00 -0.93 -17.96
N ILE A 325 16.09 -0.78 -18.92
CA ILE A 325 14.72 -1.31 -18.86
C ILE A 325 14.73 -2.83 -18.68
N ALA A 326 15.57 -3.53 -19.45
CA ALA A 326 15.70 -5.00 -19.36
C ALA A 326 16.21 -5.43 -17.98
N HIS A 327 17.16 -4.69 -17.40
CA HIS A 327 17.65 -4.94 -16.04
C HIS A 327 16.53 -4.75 -15.00
N ILE A 328 15.84 -3.62 -15.02
CA ILE A 328 14.75 -3.31 -14.08
C ILE A 328 13.65 -4.38 -14.15
N ASN A 329 13.17 -4.72 -15.35
CA ASN A 329 12.10 -5.69 -15.52
C ASN A 329 12.52 -7.12 -15.12
N ARG A 330 13.83 -7.43 -15.12
CA ARG A 330 14.37 -8.74 -14.73
C ARG A 330 14.64 -8.88 -13.24
N TYR A 331 15.17 -7.83 -12.61
CA TYR A 331 15.70 -7.88 -11.25
C TYR A 331 14.83 -7.12 -10.25
N GLY A 332 14.08 -6.13 -10.71
CA GLY A 332 13.21 -5.30 -9.88
C GLY A 332 12.04 -6.07 -9.28
N SER A 333 11.51 -5.52 -8.21
CA SER A 333 10.34 -6.02 -7.49
C SER A 333 9.01 -5.49 -8.04
N HIS A 334 9.05 -4.74 -9.12
CA HIS A 334 7.90 -4.02 -9.70
C HIS A 334 7.28 -2.97 -8.75
N HIS A 335 8.09 -2.45 -7.81
CA HIS A 335 7.64 -1.46 -6.86
C HIS A 335 7.70 -0.05 -7.47
N THR A 336 8.88 0.58 -7.48
CA THR A 336 9.04 1.96 -7.96
C THR A 336 10.39 2.17 -8.61
N ASP A 337 10.40 2.67 -9.83
CA ASP A 337 11.63 2.92 -10.58
C ASP A 337 11.60 4.29 -11.23
N CYS A 338 12.75 4.94 -11.31
CA CYS A 338 12.91 6.31 -11.80
C CYS A 338 13.95 6.41 -12.91
N ILE A 339 13.66 7.22 -13.92
CA ILE A 339 14.65 7.71 -14.89
C ILE A 339 15.00 9.17 -14.58
N VAL A 340 16.28 9.51 -14.62
CA VAL A 340 16.75 10.89 -14.59
C VAL A 340 17.23 11.26 -15.98
N THR A 341 16.50 12.15 -16.67
CA THR A 341 16.80 12.55 -18.06
C THR A 341 16.14 13.88 -18.43
N ARG A 342 16.77 14.64 -19.33
CA ARG A 342 16.18 15.79 -20.03
C ARG A 342 15.60 15.42 -21.39
N ASP A 343 15.81 14.17 -21.86
CA ASP A 343 15.25 13.67 -23.12
C ASP A 343 13.82 13.14 -22.91
N ASP A 344 12.84 13.81 -23.52
CA ASP A 344 11.42 13.43 -23.43
C ASP A 344 11.12 12.10 -24.12
N ALA A 345 11.85 11.77 -25.19
CA ALA A 345 11.66 10.49 -25.90
C ALA A 345 12.14 9.31 -25.04
N ALA A 346 13.33 9.44 -24.43
CA ALA A 346 13.85 8.45 -23.49
C ALA A 346 12.93 8.31 -22.26
N ALA A 347 12.44 9.42 -21.72
CA ALA A 347 11.49 9.40 -20.62
C ALA A 347 10.20 8.65 -20.99
N LYS A 348 9.59 8.98 -22.13
CA LYS A 348 8.36 8.34 -22.61
C LYS A 348 8.56 6.82 -22.80
N GLU A 349 9.68 6.41 -23.37
CA GLU A 349 10.00 5.00 -23.57
C GLU A 349 10.16 4.28 -22.24
N PHE A 350 10.90 4.85 -21.28
CA PHE A 350 11.08 4.30 -19.93
C PHE A 350 9.74 4.17 -19.20
N LEU A 351 8.96 5.24 -19.14
CA LEU A 351 7.65 5.27 -18.47
C LEU A 351 6.65 4.26 -19.08
N THR A 352 6.82 3.90 -20.35
CA THR A 352 5.95 2.93 -21.04
C THR A 352 6.39 1.49 -20.84
N ARG A 353 7.70 1.22 -20.81
CA ARG A 353 8.25 -0.14 -20.90
C ARG A 353 8.71 -0.72 -19.57
N VAL A 354 8.94 0.11 -18.55
CA VAL A 354 9.22 -0.37 -17.19
C VAL A 354 7.92 -0.84 -16.56
N ASP A 355 7.92 -2.11 -16.11
CA ASP A 355 6.74 -2.77 -15.56
C ASP A 355 6.70 -2.67 -14.03
N SER A 356 6.58 -1.47 -13.51
CA SER A 356 6.50 -1.20 -12.07
C SER A 356 5.23 -0.47 -11.70
N ALA A 357 4.82 -0.55 -10.43
CA ALA A 357 3.64 0.13 -9.90
C ALA A 357 3.80 1.65 -9.93
N GLY A 358 5.02 2.14 -9.62
CA GLY A 358 5.43 3.53 -9.78
C GLY A 358 6.54 3.65 -10.82
N VAL A 359 6.35 4.46 -11.87
CA VAL A 359 7.41 4.75 -12.85
C VAL A 359 7.56 6.25 -12.96
N TYR A 360 8.73 6.75 -12.61
CA TYR A 360 8.96 8.17 -12.36
C TYR A 360 9.97 8.78 -13.32
N ARG A 361 9.91 10.10 -13.43
CA ARG A 361 10.91 10.91 -14.11
C ARG A 361 11.38 12.05 -13.22
N ASN A 362 12.70 12.16 -13.02
CA ASN A 362 13.36 13.29 -12.35
C ASN A 362 12.87 13.54 -10.90
N VAL A 363 12.52 12.51 -10.19
CA VAL A 363 12.11 12.57 -8.77
C VAL A 363 12.66 11.38 -7.99
N SER A 364 12.74 11.50 -6.68
CA SER A 364 13.14 10.42 -5.77
C SER A 364 12.12 9.28 -5.77
N THR A 365 12.57 8.04 -5.67
CA THR A 365 11.68 6.87 -5.48
C THR A 365 10.93 6.94 -4.15
N ARG A 366 11.42 7.75 -3.20
CA ARG A 366 10.81 7.99 -1.89
C ARG A 366 9.42 8.65 -1.93
N PHE A 367 9.02 9.21 -3.07
CA PHE A 367 7.69 9.74 -3.27
C PHE A 367 6.59 8.66 -3.36
N ALA A 368 6.92 7.38 -3.48
CA ALA A 368 5.97 6.27 -3.54
C ALA A 368 5.34 5.98 -2.16
N ASP A 369 4.46 6.83 -1.72
CA ASP A 369 3.83 6.79 -0.41
C ASP A 369 2.39 7.33 -0.52
N GLY A 370 1.43 6.64 0.10
CA GLY A 370 0.02 7.01 0.00
C GLY A 370 -0.32 8.37 0.60
N PHE A 371 0.38 8.78 1.67
CA PHE A 371 0.20 10.11 2.22
C PHE A 371 0.77 11.18 1.29
N VAL A 372 1.95 10.95 0.72
CA VAL A 372 2.58 11.86 -0.25
C VAL A 372 1.74 12.00 -1.52
N TYR A 373 1.07 10.92 -1.96
CA TYR A 373 0.16 10.96 -3.11
C TYR A 373 -1.17 11.66 -2.81
N GLY A 374 -1.44 12.02 -1.55
CA GLY A 374 -2.70 12.64 -1.16
C GLY A 374 -3.84 11.65 -0.93
N PHE A 375 -3.53 10.35 -0.76
CA PHE A 375 -4.54 9.32 -0.45
C PHE A 375 -4.93 9.27 1.03
N GLY A 376 -4.40 10.19 1.85
CA GLY A 376 -4.65 10.33 3.28
C GLY A 376 -3.88 9.35 4.14
N ALA A 377 -3.92 8.09 3.85
CA ALA A 377 -3.14 7.02 4.49
C ALA A 377 -3.03 5.83 3.53
N GLU A 378 -2.22 4.82 3.88
CA GLU A 378 -2.15 3.57 3.12
C GLU A 378 -2.25 2.35 4.03
N VAL A 379 -2.94 1.32 3.58
CA VAL A 379 -2.99 0.02 4.25
C VAL A 379 -1.74 -0.80 3.91
N GLY A 380 -1.22 -0.64 2.71
CA GLY A 380 -0.04 -1.34 2.22
C GLY A 380 0.32 -0.92 0.80
N ILE A 381 1.31 -1.58 0.22
CA ILE A 381 1.72 -1.39 -1.18
C ILE A 381 1.61 -2.74 -1.88
N ALA A 382 1.02 -2.76 -3.07
CA ALA A 382 0.91 -3.95 -3.90
C ALA A 382 1.65 -3.76 -5.23
N THR A 383 2.47 -4.72 -5.62
CA THR A 383 3.21 -4.70 -6.88
C THR A 383 2.60 -5.61 -7.96
N GLY A 384 1.61 -6.42 -7.60
CA GLY A 384 0.86 -7.28 -8.51
C GLY A 384 0.10 -6.50 -9.58
N LYS A 385 -0.39 -7.21 -10.61
CA LYS A 385 -1.16 -6.62 -11.73
C LYS A 385 -2.67 -6.75 -11.58
N LEU A 386 -3.13 -7.47 -10.57
CA LEU A 386 -4.53 -7.41 -10.14
C LEU A 386 -4.73 -6.17 -9.28
N HIS A 387 -5.97 -5.68 -9.20
CA HIS A 387 -6.31 -4.56 -8.33
C HIS A 387 -6.02 -4.89 -6.86
N ALA A 388 -5.44 -4.01 -6.04
CA ALA A 388 -4.90 -2.70 -6.38
C ALA A 388 -3.39 -2.80 -6.70
N ARG A 389 -2.80 -1.76 -7.31
CA ARG A 389 -1.36 -1.69 -7.59
C ARG A 389 -0.78 -0.36 -7.11
N GLY A 390 0.39 -0.38 -6.46
CA GLY A 390 1.00 0.78 -5.82
C GLY A 390 0.53 0.98 -4.37
N PRO A 391 0.70 2.18 -3.81
CA PRO A 391 0.18 2.54 -2.48
C PRO A 391 -1.34 2.41 -2.43
N MET A 392 -1.84 1.63 -1.47
CA MET A 392 -3.28 1.34 -1.31
C MET A 392 -3.90 2.27 -0.27
N GLY A 393 -4.50 3.36 -0.73
CA GLY A 393 -5.42 4.20 0.04
C GLY A 393 -6.87 3.74 -0.10
N LEU A 394 -7.82 4.68 0.00
CA LEU A 394 -9.26 4.38 -0.10
C LEU A 394 -9.66 3.69 -1.40
N ASP A 395 -9.14 4.14 -2.55
CA ASP A 395 -9.44 3.56 -3.85
C ASP A 395 -8.98 2.10 -3.95
N GLY A 396 -7.84 1.78 -3.33
CA GLY A 396 -7.30 0.42 -3.27
C GLY A 396 -8.14 -0.54 -2.44
N LEU A 397 -9.02 -0.04 -1.57
CA LEU A 397 -9.94 -0.80 -0.74
C LEU A 397 -11.36 -0.90 -1.32
N THR A 398 -11.55 -0.48 -2.56
CA THR A 398 -12.82 -0.60 -3.29
C THR A 398 -12.66 -1.47 -4.52
N THR A 399 -13.75 -2.01 -4.98
CA THR A 399 -13.91 -2.65 -6.29
C THR A 399 -15.08 -2.01 -7.00
N TYR A 400 -15.68 -2.65 -7.99
CA TYR A 400 -16.83 -2.12 -8.69
C TYR A 400 -17.89 -3.19 -8.91
N LYS A 401 -19.12 -2.73 -9.10
CA LYS A 401 -20.24 -3.54 -9.57
C LYS A 401 -20.96 -2.83 -10.72
N TYR A 402 -21.69 -3.61 -11.51
CA TYR A 402 -22.53 -3.07 -12.57
C TYR A 402 -23.97 -2.92 -12.08
N LYS A 403 -24.56 -1.74 -12.28
CA LYS A 403 -25.98 -1.49 -12.10
C LYS A 403 -26.60 -1.30 -13.50
N LEU A 404 -27.62 -2.10 -13.84
CA LEU A 404 -28.38 -1.96 -15.06
C LEU A 404 -29.75 -1.38 -14.73
N LEU A 405 -30.07 -0.24 -15.31
CA LEU A 405 -31.34 0.43 -15.14
C LEU A 405 -32.07 0.40 -16.48
N GLY A 406 -33.23 -0.24 -16.52
CA GLY A 406 -34.03 -0.42 -17.71
C GLY A 406 -35.53 -0.24 -17.43
N ASP A 407 -36.33 -0.43 -18.47
CA ASP A 407 -37.78 -0.31 -18.45
C ASP A 407 -38.40 -1.54 -19.18
N GLY A 408 -38.06 -2.74 -18.72
CA GLY A 408 -38.63 -3.99 -19.19
C GLY A 408 -38.00 -4.58 -20.47
N GLN A 409 -36.82 -4.13 -20.90
CA GLN A 409 -36.14 -4.70 -22.08
C GLN A 409 -35.78 -6.18 -21.87
N LEU A 410 -36.06 -7.00 -22.89
CA LEU A 410 -35.84 -8.44 -22.87
C LEU A 410 -34.67 -8.84 -23.78
N MET A 411 -33.89 -9.80 -23.35
CA MET A 411 -32.82 -10.37 -24.18
C MET A 411 -33.37 -11.06 -25.44
N ALA A 412 -34.61 -11.58 -25.40
CA ALA A 412 -35.28 -12.17 -26.56
C ALA A 412 -35.51 -11.15 -27.69
N GLU A 413 -35.79 -9.89 -27.36
CA GLU A 413 -35.99 -8.81 -28.34
C GLU A 413 -34.65 -8.48 -29.06
N MET A 414 -33.56 -8.54 -28.34
CA MET A 414 -32.20 -8.37 -28.93
C MET A 414 -31.87 -9.52 -29.87
N LYS A 415 -32.14 -10.77 -29.47
CA LYS A 415 -31.86 -11.98 -30.26
C LYS A 415 -32.75 -12.09 -31.50
N SER A 416 -33.99 -11.62 -31.44
CA SER A 416 -34.94 -11.62 -32.58
C SER A 416 -34.66 -10.46 -33.56
N GLY A 417 -33.82 -9.49 -33.20
CA GLY A 417 -33.61 -8.28 -33.98
C GLY A 417 -34.71 -7.23 -33.81
N GLN A 418 -35.63 -7.43 -32.90
CA GLN A 418 -36.71 -6.46 -32.60
C GLN A 418 -36.12 -5.18 -31.97
N ARG A 419 -35.04 -5.31 -31.20
CA ARG A 419 -34.21 -4.21 -30.69
C ARG A 419 -32.78 -4.38 -31.15
N ALA A 420 -32.07 -3.26 -31.33
CA ALA A 420 -30.65 -3.23 -31.67
C ALA A 420 -29.80 -2.70 -30.51
N TYR A 421 -28.57 -3.18 -30.40
CA TYR A 421 -27.58 -2.60 -29.52
C TYR A 421 -27.15 -1.23 -30.06
N THR A 422 -27.05 -0.23 -29.17
CA THR A 422 -26.53 1.10 -29.50
C THR A 422 -25.10 1.27 -28.99
N HIS A 423 -24.79 0.70 -27.82
CA HIS A 423 -23.50 0.79 -27.15
C HIS A 423 -22.95 2.22 -27.06
N LEU A 424 -23.82 3.16 -26.73
CA LEU A 424 -23.43 4.56 -26.60
C LEU A 424 -22.69 4.80 -25.28
N VAL A 425 -21.54 5.47 -25.35
CA VAL A 425 -20.83 5.94 -24.14
C VAL A 425 -21.53 7.22 -23.67
N LEU A 426 -21.89 7.24 -22.39
CA LEU A 426 -22.53 8.39 -21.76
C LEU A 426 -21.61 8.94 -20.66
N HIS A 427 -21.78 10.23 -20.33
CA HIS A 427 -21.05 10.93 -19.27
C HIS A 427 -22.05 11.43 -18.23
N GLU A 428 -22.62 10.51 -17.52
CA GLU A 428 -23.59 10.77 -16.44
C GLU A 428 -23.36 9.81 -15.28
N ASP A 429 -23.68 10.24 -14.08
CA ASP A 429 -23.60 9.42 -12.88
C ASP A 429 -24.82 8.51 -12.71
N CYS A 430 -24.63 7.40 -11.99
CA CYS A 430 -25.70 6.50 -11.62
C CYS A 430 -26.68 7.23 -10.69
N PRO A 431 -27.99 7.27 -11.03
CA PRO A 431 -28.98 8.00 -10.22
C PRO A 431 -29.43 7.26 -8.95
N LEU A 432 -29.04 5.95 -8.79
CA LEU A 432 -29.51 5.08 -7.71
C LEU A 432 -28.36 4.38 -6.98
#